data_945260491deb1a03a97b94f7472f8527
#
_entry.id   945260491deb1a03a97b94f7472f8527
#
_cell.length_a   1.000
_cell.length_b   1.000
_cell.length_c   1.000
_cell.angle_alpha   90.00
_cell.angle_beta   90.00
_cell.angle_gamma   90.00
#
_symmetry.space_group_name_H-M   'P 1'
#
loop_
_entity.id
_entity.type
_entity.pdbx_description
1 polymer ?
#
loop_
_entity_poly.entity_id
_entity_poly.type
_entity_poly.pdbx_seq_one_letter_code
_entity_poly.pdbx_strand_id
1 'polypeptide(L)'
;GENPHQQGAFYREVSVAPGLLAGYEQLQGKELSYNNIADSDAAWECVRSFDVPACVIIKHANPCGVAVAATHEEAYAKAFLTDSKSAFGGIIAFNGPVTRSCAERISHQFAEVIIAPEFDEGALELFGQKKNLRLLKIALGSAHNDFEFKRVGGGLLVQTPDIQLATEADLRVVTKKVPTPKQISDMLFAWNVARFVKSNTIVYAKDGMTLGVGAGQMSRVDSARIAAIKAEEGGLSLAESVAASDAFFPFRDGLDVVAD
;
A
#
# COMPACT_ATOMS: atom_id res chain seq x y z
N GLY A 1 22.59 2.89 -4.93
CA GLY A 1 21.97 1.74 -4.29
C GLY A 1 21.05 2.17 -3.14
N GLU A 2 20.69 1.24 -2.29
CA GLU A 2 19.85 1.50 -1.10
C GLU A 2 20.53 2.49 -0.15
N ASN A 3 21.84 2.34 0.03
CA ASN A 3 22.66 3.25 0.82
C ASN A 3 23.61 4.06 -0.06
N PRO A 4 24.06 5.26 0.37
CA PRO A 4 24.84 6.17 -0.47
C PRO A 4 26.15 5.61 -1.01
N HIS A 5 26.77 4.67 -0.29
CA HIS A 5 28.04 4.04 -0.69
C HIS A 5 27.85 2.85 -1.66
N GLN A 6 26.61 2.39 -1.87
CA GLN A 6 26.33 1.27 -2.76
C GLN A 6 26.08 1.75 -4.18
N GLN A 7 26.58 0.99 -5.15
CA GLN A 7 26.19 1.14 -6.55
C GLN A 7 24.88 0.40 -6.79
N GLY A 8 24.02 0.94 -7.64
CA GLY A 8 22.75 0.32 -8.02
C GLY A 8 22.49 0.50 -9.51
N ALA A 9 21.71 -0.42 -10.08
CA ALA A 9 21.23 -0.32 -11.44
C ALA A 9 19.82 -0.87 -11.50
N PHE A 10 18.99 -0.31 -12.38
CA PHE A 10 17.67 -0.82 -12.71
C PHE A 10 17.69 -1.40 -14.11
N TYR A 11 17.36 -2.68 -14.23
CA TYR A 11 17.24 -3.38 -15.50
C TYR A 11 15.78 -3.55 -15.87
N ARG A 12 15.43 -3.23 -17.09
CA ARG A 12 14.09 -3.42 -17.65
C ARG A 12 14.08 -4.61 -18.59
N GLU A 13 12.96 -5.27 -18.70
CA GLU A 13 12.70 -6.19 -19.80
C GLU A 13 12.69 -5.44 -21.13
N VAL A 14 13.03 -6.16 -22.20
CA VAL A 14 13.03 -5.58 -23.56
C VAL A 14 11.64 -5.13 -23.99
N SER A 15 10.60 -5.86 -23.54
CA SER A 15 9.19 -5.54 -23.77
C SER A 15 8.45 -5.65 -22.45
N VAL A 16 8.09 -4.50 -21.87
CA VAL A 16 7.35 -4.43 -20.61
C VAL A 16 5.86 -4.45 -20.90
N ALA A 17 5.14 -5.42 -20.32
CA ALA A 17 3.70 -5.51 -20.47
C ALA A 17 2.98 -4.34 -19.77
N PRO A 18 1.81 -3.87 -20.28
CA PRO A 18 1.01 -2.84 -19.62
C PRO A 18 0.63 -3.26 -18.19
N GLY A 19 0.71 -2.31 -17.27
CA GLY A 19 0.40 -2.54 -15.86
C GLY A 19 1.62 -2.85 -14.98
N LEU A 20 2.79 -3.16 -15.55
CA LEU A 20 4.01 -3.35 -14.77
C LEU A 20 4.73 -2.03 -14.53
N LEU A 21 5.30 -1.86 -13.33
CA LEU A 21 6.00 -0.64 -12.94
C LEU A 21 7.06 -0.21 -13.97
N ALA A 22 7.86 -1.16 -14.47
CA ALA A 22 8.95 -0.85 -15.39
C ALA A 22 8.50 -0.18 -16.70
N GLY A 23 7.20 -0.18 -17.01
CA GLY A 23 6.58 0.57 -18.11
C GLY A 23 6.27 2.03 -17.82
N TYR A 24 6.71 2.57 -16.66
CA TYR A 24 6.42 3.96 -16.30
C TYR A 24 6.97 4.99 -17.30
N GLU A 25 6.22 6.06 -17.46
CA GLU A 25 6.65 7.33 -18.03
C GLU A 25 6.83 8.34 -16.90
N GLN A 26 8.04 8.87 -16.73
CA GLN A 26 8.28 9.93 -15.75
C GLN A 26 7.97 11.28 -16.37
N LEU A 27 6.89 11.92 -15.89
CA LEU A 27 6.42 13.21 -16.42
C LEU A 27 7.18 14.40 -15.82
N GLN A 28 7.72 14.24 -14.60
CA GLN A 28 8.35 15.31 -13.84
C GLN A 28 9.30 14.77 -12.77
N GLY A 29 10.17 15.66 -12.29
CA GLY A 29 11.01 15.43 -11.10
C GLY A 29 12.41 14.94 -11.40
N LYS A 30 13.16 14.70 -10.33
CA LYS A 30 14.53 14.16 -10.39
C LYS A 30 14.52 12.69 -10.82
N GLU A 31 15.66 12.17 -11.23
CA GLU A 31 15.89 10.76 -11.44
C GLU A 31 15.45 9.92 -10.22
N LEU A 32 14.89 8.74 -10.49
CA LEU A 32 14.47 7.81 -9.45
C LEU A 32 15.69 7.15 -8.79
N SER A 33 15.72 7.14 -7.48
CA SER A 33 16.69 6.35 -6.71
C SER A 33 16.27 4.87 -6.66
N TYR A 34 17.19 4.01 -6.26
CA TYR A 34 16.91 2.60 -5.95
C TYR A 34 15.69 2.43 -5.03
N ASN A 35 15.66 3.20 -3.94
CA ASN A 35 14.55 3.15 -2.97
C ASN A 35 13.24 3.67 -3.58
N ASN A 36 13.29 4.72 -4.41
CA ASN A 36 12.07 5.19 -5.09
C ASN A 36 11.48 4.12 -5.99
N ILE A 37 12.30 3.36 -6.73
CA ILE A 37 11.81 2.28 -7.59
C ILE A 37 11.21 1.15 -6.75
N ALA A 38 11.88 0.69 -5.71
CA ALA A 38 11.39 -0.38 -4.84
C ALA A 38 10.08 0.00 -4.11
N ASP A 39 10.02 1.22 -3.56
CA ASP A 39 8.82 1.70 -2.88
C ASP A 39 7.67 1.97 -3.88
N SER A 40 7.99 2.42 -5.11
CA SER A 40 7.01 2.62 -6.18
C SER A 40 6.40 1.30 -6.65
N ASP A 41 7.19 0.24 -6.74
CA ASP A 41 6.70 -1.10 -7.08
C ASP A 41 5.72 -1.60 -6.03
N ALA A 42 6.08 -1.51 -4.75
CA ALA A 42 5.20 -1.88 -3.66
C ALA A 42 3.89 -1.07 -3.65
N ALA A 43 3.96 0.24 -3.94
CA ALA A 43 2.79 1.11 -4.01
C ALA A 43 1.87 0.75 -5.18
N TRP A 44 2.47 0.53 -6.35
CA TRP A 44 1.74 0.22 -7.57
C TRP A 44 1.07 -1.15 -7.51
N GLU A 45 1.79 -2.18 -7.09
CA GLU A 45 1.23 -3.52 -6.94
C GLU A 45 0.07 -3.55 -5.92
N CYS A 46 0.19 -2.81 -4.82
CA CYS A 46 -0.89 -2.72 -3.84
C CYS A 46 -2.10 -1.99 -4.41
N VAL A 47 -1.94 -0.80 -5.03
CA VAL A 47 -3.09 0.01 -5.46
C VAL A 47 -3.83 -0.62 -6.62
N ARG A 48 -3.13 -1.29 -7.56
CA ARG A 48 -3.77 -1.96 -8.70
C ARG A 48 -4.53 -3.24 -8.35
N SER A 49 -4.42 -3.72 -7.10
CA SER A 49 -5.19 -4.86 -6.59
C SER A 49 -6.64 -4.52 -6.21
N PHE A 50 -7.03 -3.26 -6.32
CA PHE A 50 -8.39 -2.79 -6.05
C PHE A 50 -9.12 -2.42 -7.33
N ASP A 51 -10.40 -2.85 -7.45
CA ASP A 51 -11.27 -2.57 -8.60
C ASP A 51 -12.08 -1.27 -8.47
N VAL A 52 -12.03 -0.64 -7.29
CA VAL A 52 -12.71 0.65 -6.98
C VAL A 52 -11.67 1.73 -6.74
N PRO A 53 -12.03 3.03 -6.80
CA PRO A 53 -11.05 4.10 -6.60
C PRO A 53 -10.29 3.92 -5.29
N ALA A 54 -8.97 3.80 -5.38
CA ALA A 54 -8.07 3.50 -4.27
C ALA A 54 -6.88 4.44 -4.21
N CYS A 55 -6.38 4.63 -3.00
CA CYS A 55 -5.11 5.29 -2.73
C CYS A 55 -4.28 4.45 -1.77
N VAL A 56 -3.00 4.30 -2.09
CA VAL A 56 -1.99 3.63 -1.27
C VAL A 56 -0.86 4.59 -1.00
N ILE A 57 -0.45 4.69 0.26
CA ILE A 57 0.73 5.45 0.69
C ILE A 57 1.74 4.46 1.24
N ILE A 58 2.92 4.43 0.63
CA ILE A 58 4.01 3.53 1.00
C ILE A 58 5.15 4.30 1.66
N LYS A 59 5.73 3.70 2.69
CA LYS A 59 6.99 4.13 3.29
C LYS A 59 7.85 2.90 3.57
N HIS A 60 9.09 2.89 3.01
CA HIS A 60 10.03 1.77 3.16
C HIS A 60 9.40 0.41 2.79
N ALA A 61 8.79 0.36 1.59
CA ALA A 61 8.12 -0.80 1.03
C ALA A 61 6.97 -1.37 1.90
N ASN A 62 6.43 -0.61 2.84
CA ASN A 62 5.24 -0.99 3.61
C ASN A 62 4.12 0.04 3.44
N PRO A 63 2.87 -0.39 3.29
CA PRO A 63 1.73 0.49 3.39
C PRO A 63 1.66 1.15 4.77
N CYS A 64 1.65 2.47 4.81
CA CYS A 64 1.35 3.23 6.02
C CYS A 64 -0.06 3.81 6.01
N GLY A 65 -0.73 3.78 4.87
CA GLY A 65 -2.13 4.13 4.72
C GLY A 65 -2.69 3.62 3.40
N VAL A 66 -3.83 2.95 3.46
CA VAL A 66 -4.57 2.43 2.29
C VAL A 66 -6.04 2.73 2.46
N ALA A 67 -6.69 3.18 1.41
CA ALA A 67 -8.13 3.34 1.43
C ALA A 67 -8.75 3.19 0.03
N VAL A 68 -10.01 2.79 0.05
CA VAL A 68 -10.94 2.83 -1.08
C VAL A 68 -12.08 3.79 -0.76
N ALA A 69 -12.61 4.47 -1.78
CA ALA A 69 -13.71 5.43 -1.63
C ALA A 69 -14.48 5.60 -2.94
N ALA A 70 -15.44 6.53 -2.96
CA ALA A 70 -16.16 6.87 -4.18
C ALA A 70 -15.27 7.63 -5.20
N THR A 71 -14.28 8.37 -4.71
CA THR A 71 -13.32 9.13 -5.53
C THR A 71 -11.89 8.91 -5.06
N HIS A 72 -10.90 9.12 -5.94
CA HIS A 72 -9.48 9.05 -5.57
C HIS A 72 -9.08 10.13 -4.55
N GLU A 73 -9.71 11.30 -4.61
CA GLU A 73 -9.53 12.37 -3.64
C GLU A 73 -9.94 11.95 -2.22
N GLU A 74 -11.11 11.31 -2.09
CA GLU A 74 -11.58 10.76 -0.81
C GLU A 74 -10.72 9.59 -0.33
N ALA A 75 -10.31 8.71 -1.25
CA ALA A 75 -9.40 7.60 -0.95
C ALA A 75 -8.07 8.12 -0.40
N TYR A 76 -7.48 9.16 -1.00
CA TYR A 76 -6.28 9.81 -0.47
C TYR A 76 -6.51 10.39 0.93
N ALA A 77 -7.60 11.14 1.13
CA ALA A 77 -7.88 11.75 2.42
C ALA A 77 -7.98 10.70 3.54
N LYS A 78 -8.64 9.57 3.29
CA LYS A 78 -8.74 8.44 4.22
C LYS A 78 -7.38 7.76 4.44
N ALA A 79 -6.65 7.44 3.37
CA ALA A 79 -5.35 6.78 3.46
C ALA A 79 -4.34 7.62 4.26
N PHE A 80 -4.35 8.93 4.07
CA PHE A 80 -3.46 9.85 4.78
C PHE A 80 -3.74 9.92 6.29
N LEU A 81 -5.01 9.75 6.71
CA LEU A 81 -5.39 9.74 8.12
C LEU A 81 -4.81 8.57 8.91
N THR A 82 -4.53 7.43 8.26
CA THR A 82 -4.01 6.23 8.93
C THR A 82 -2.70 6.51 9.67
N ASP A 83 -1.73 7.14 8.98
CA ASP A 83 -0.43 7.50 9.56
C ASP A 83 0.19 8.68 8.80
N SER A 84 -0.31 9.87 9.09
CA SER A 84 0.15 11.11 8.43
C SER A 84 1.62 11.42 8.72
N LYS A 85 2.17 10.95 9.86
CA LYS A 85 3.58 11.12 10.20
C LYS A 85 4.49 10.29 9.28
N SER A 86 4.17 9.00 9.10
CA SER A 86 4.94 8.11 8.22
C SER A 86 4.75 8.44 6.74
N ALA A 87 3.62 9.02 6.36
CA ALA A 87 3.34 9.46 5.00
C ALA A 87 4.29 10.56 4.50
N PHE A 88 4.95 11.29 5.41
CA PHE A 88 5.93 12.32 5.04
C PHE A 88 7.11 11.74 4.23
N GLY A 89 7.29 12.23 3.00
CA GLY A 89 8.29 11.71 2.07
C GLY A 89 7.99 10.30 1.56
N GLY A 90 6.73 9.88 1.61
CA GLY A 90 6.27 8.60 1.08
C GLY A 90 5.99 8.63 -0.41
N ILE A 91 5.63 7.46 -0.92
CA ILE A 91 5.14 7.24 -2.28
C ILE A 91 3.63 7.13 -2.24
N ILE A 92 2.93 7.85 -3.11
CA ILE A 92 1.47 7.84 -3.19
C ILE A 92 1.08 7.25 -4.53
N ALA A 93 0.25 6.21 -4.53
CA ALA A 93 -0.24 5.57 -5.75
C ALA A 93 -1.77 5.57 -5.82
N PHE A 94 -2.28 5.73 -7.04
CA PHE A 94 -3.70 5.70 -7.38
C PHE A 94 -3.93 4.72 -8.54
N ASN A 95 -5.03 3.99 -8.49
CA ASN A 95 -5.47 3.13 -9.59
C ASN A 95 -6.38 3.83 -10.61
N GLY A 96 -6.40 5.15 -10.62
CA GLY A 96 -7.16 5.97 -11.57
C GLY A 96 -6.60 7.39 -11.65
N PRO A 97 -7.28 8.30 -12.37
CA PRO A 97 -6.75 9.62 -12.68
C PRO A 97 -6.59 10.48 -11.42
N VAL A 98 -5.49 11.23 -11.37
CA VAL A 98 -5.26 12.30 -10.40
C VAL A 98 -5.73 13.60 -11.00
N THR A 99 -6.80 14.15 -10.44
CA THR A 99 -7.40 15.43 -10.83
C THR A 99 -6.77 16.59 -10.09
N ARG A 100 -7.05 17.83 -10.55
CA ARG A 100 -6.64 19.05 -9.84
C ARG A 100 -7.07 19.04 -8.37
N SER A 101 -8.33 18.67 -8.07
CA SER A 101 -8.83 18.64 -6.70
C SER A 101 -8.08 17.63 -5.82
N CYS A 102 -7.74 16.48 -6.37
CA CYS A 102 -6.90 15.50 -5.69
C CYS A 102 -5.48 16.05 -5.44
N ALA A 103 -4.89 16.70 -6.46
CA ALA A 103 -3.57 17.31 -6.36
C ALA A 103 -3.52 18.44 -5.32
N GLU A 104 -4.58 19.26 -5.19
CA GLU A 104 -4.70 20.31 -4.17
C GLU A 104 -4.60 19.71 -2.77
N ARG A 105 -5.28 18.61 -2.48
CA ARG A 105 -5.17 17.93 -1.18
C ARG A 105 -3.77 17.36 -0.93
N ILE A 106 -3.16 16.73 -1.92
CA ILE A 106 -1.80 16.18 -1.81
C ILE A 106 -0.75 17.29 -1.65
N SER A 107 -1.03 18.50 -2.17
CA SER A 107 -0.06 19.60 -2.18
C SER A 107 0.41 20.03 -0.79
N HIS A 108 -0.35 19.76 0.25
CA HIS A 108 -0.01 20.06 1.64
C HIS A 108 0.95 19.05 2.27
N GLN A 109 1.19 17.92 1.58
CA GLN A 109 2.11 16.88 2.03
C GLN A 109 3.41 16.92 1.22
N PHE A 110 4.54 16.61 1.86
CA PHE A 110 5.75 16.26 1.16
C PHE A 110 5.67 14.80 0.72
N ALA A 111 5.62 14.57 -0.59
CA ALA A 111 5.72 13.26 -1.23
C ALA A 111 6.95 13.23 -2.13
N GLU A 112 7.61 12.08 -2.26
CA GLU A 112 8.73 11.90 -3.18
C GLU A 112 8.29 11.48 -4.57
N VAL A 113 7.28 10.63 -4.66
CA VAL A 113 6.73 10.11 -5.92
C VAL A 113 5.21 10.05 -5.82
N ILE A 114 4.53 10.41 -6.89
CA ILE A 114 3.11 10.14 -7.10
C ILE A 114 2.96 9.30 -8.36
N ILE A 115 2.16 8.24 -8.26
CA ILE A 115 1.95 7.26 -9.32
C ILE A 115 0.46 7.21 -9.67
N ALA A 116 0.13 7.35 -10.94
CA ALA A 116 -1.24 7.21 -11.43
C ALA A 116 -1.25 6.79 -12.91
N PRO A 117 -2.35 6.23 -13.41
CA PRO A 117 -2.51 5.98 -14.84
C PRO A 117 -2.65 7.27 -15.66
N GLU A 118 -3.12 8.36 -15.03
CA GLU A 118 -3.33 9.66 -15.69
C GLU A 118 -3.25 10.80 -14.68
N PHE A 119 -2.83 11.97 -15.17
CA PHE A 119 -2.86 13.24 -14.44
C PHE A 119 -3.55 14.26 -15.35
N ASP A 120 -4.56 14.98 -14.84
CA ASP A 120 -5.17 16.06 -15.60
C ASP A 120 -4.24 17.29 -15.69
N GLU A 121 -4.55 18.20 -16.61
CA GLU A 121 -3.74 19.42 -16.81
C GLU A 121 -3.61 20.26 -15.55
N GLY A 122 -4.68 20.37 -14.75
CA GLY A 122 -4.69 21.11 -13.51
C GLY A 122 -3.81 20.49 -12.42
N ALA A 123 -3.76 19.16 -12.35
CA ALA A 123 -2.84 18.44 -11.47
C ALA A 123 -1.37 18.64 -11.89
N LEU A 124 -1.08 18.55 -13.19
CA LEU A 124 0.26 18.78 -13.73
C LEU A 124 0.73 20.21 -13.47
N GLU A 125 -0.13 21.21 -13.67
CA GLU A 125 0.16 22.62 -13.39
C GLU A 125 0.53 22.82 -11.92
N LEU A 126 -0.27 22.25 -11.00
CA LEU A 126 -0.05 22.40 -9.56
C LEU A 126 1.23 21.71 -9.10
N PHE A 127 1.44 20.46 -9.52
CA PHE A 127 2.66 19.71 -9.19
C PHE A 127 3.91 20.26 -9.84
N GLY A 128 3.80 20.96 -10.99
CA GLY A 128 4.88 21.64 -11.68
C GLY A 128 5.64 22.66 -10.82
N GLN A 129 4.97 23.18 -9.78
CA GLN A 129 5.61 24.06 -8.80
C GLN A 129 6.58 23.32 -7.85
N LYS A 130 6.45 22.00 -7.74
CA LYS A 130 7.28 21.14 -6.88
C LYS A 130 8.33 20.39 -7.70
N LYS A 131 9.38 21.07 -8.14
CA LYS A 131 10.40 20.56 -9.08
C LYS A 131 11.06 19.23 -8.71
N ASN A 132 11.09 18.87 -7.44
CA ASN A 132 11.69 17.62 -6.95
C ASN A 132 10.71 16.46 -6.87
N LEU A 133 9.41 16.72 -6.90
CA LEU A 133 8.36 15.71 -6.90
C LEU A 133 8.40 14.93 -8.22
N ARG A 134 8.43 13.61 -8.12
CA ARG A 134 8.41 12.73 -9.29
C ARG A 134 6.98 12.31 -9.58
N LEU A 135 6.56 12.46 -10.82
CA LEU A 135 5.27 11.98 -11.30
C LEU A 135 5.50 10.82 -12.25
N LEU A 136 4.95 9.66 -11.92
CA LEU A 136 5.02 8.45 -12.74
C LEU A 136 3.64 8.13 -13.31
N LYS A 137 3.55 8.12 -14.63
CA LYS A 137 2.38 7.63 -15.36
C LYS A 137 2.60 6.18 -15.72
N ILE A 138 1.67 5.29 -15.32
CA ILE A 138 1.73 3.87 -15.61
C ILE A 138 0.39 3.42 -16.17
N ALA A 139 0.38 2.85 -17.37
CA ALA A 139 -0.84 2.32 -17.95
C ALA A 139 -1.43 1.19 -17.08
N LEU A 140 -2.74 1.18 -16.91
CA LEU A 140 -3.43 0.07 -16.26
C LEU A 140 -3.27 -1.22 -17.09
N GLY A 141 -3.23 -2.34 -16.41
CA GLY A 141 -3.13 -3.65 -17.04
C GLY A 141 -3.16 -4.76 -16.00
N SER A 142 -3.44 -5.98 -16.46
CA SER A 142 -3.53 -7.18 -15.61
C SER A 142 -2.26 -8.04 -15.61
N ALA A 143 -1.18 -7.59 -16.25
CA ALA A 143 0.06 -8.34 -16.29
C ALA A 143 0.70 -8.43 -14.90
N HIS A 144 1.33 -9.56 -14.62
CA HIS A 144 2.13 -9.84 -13.44
C HIS A 144 3.47 -10.41 -13.89
N ASN A 145 4.49 -10.28 -13.05
CA ASN A 145 5.72 -11.02 -13.27
C ASN A 145 5.44 -12.52 -13.17
N ASP A 146 6.06 -13.33 -14.03
CA ASP A 146 5.92 -14.78 -13.97
C ASP A 146 6.55 -15.36 -12.70
N PHE A 147 7.63 -14.74 -12.24
CA PHE A 147 8.39 -15.16 -11.06
C PHE A 147 8.88 -13.97 -10.24
N GLU A 148 8.95 -14.19 -8.94
CA GLU A 148 9.67 -13.35 -7.99
C GLU A 148 11.04 -13.96 -7.69
N PHE A 149 12.05 -13.10 -7.59
CA PHE A 149 13.44 -13.50 -7.35
C PHE A 149 13.98 -12.89 -6.06
N LYS A 150 14.56 -13.72 -5.21
CA LYS A 150 15.29 -13.25 -4.03
C LYS A 150 16.71 -13.79 -4.04
N ARG A 151 17.69 -12.89 -4.16
CA ARG A 151 19.10 -13.24 -4.09
C ARG A 151 19.46 -13.67 -2.66
N VAL A 152 20.16 -14.79 -2.53
CA VAL A 152 20.74 -15.29 -1.27
C VAL A 152 22.22 -15.56 -1.48
N GLY A 153 22.96 -15.76 -0.39
CA GLY A 153 24.40 -16.07 -0.50
C GLY A 153 24.66 -17.29 -1.38
N GLY A 154 25.30 -17.09 -2.54
CA GLY A 154 25.63 -18.15 -3.49
C GLY A 154 24.45 -18.71 -4.29
N GLY A 155 23.23 -18.20 -4.12
CA GLY A 155 22.03 -18.76 -4.75
C GLY A 155 20.95 -17.76 -5.10
N LEU A 156 19.84 -18.27 -5.63
CA LEU A 156 18.65 -17.52 -6.01
C LEU A 156 17.40 -18.33 -5.60
N LEU A 157 16.54 -17.71 -4.80
CA LEU A 157 15.20 -18.22 -4.55
C LEU A 157 14.29 -17.71 -5.66
N VAL A 158 13.43 -18.59 -6.16
CA VAL A 158 12.46 -18.29 -7.21
C VAL A 158 11.11 -18.82 -6.77
N GLN A 159 10.07 -18.00 -6.88
CA GLN A 159 8.69 -18.40 -6.60
C GLN A 159 7.73 -17.71 -7.58
N THR A 160 6.52 -18.24 -7.70
CA THR A 160 5.43 -17.53 -8.38
C THR A 160 4.94 -16.36 -7.51
N PRO A 161 4.45 -15.26 -8.12
CA PRO A 161 3.91 -14.13 -7.36
C PRO A 161 2.62 -14.52 -6.61
N ASP A 162 2.38 -13.88 -5.49
CA ASP A 162 1.12 -13.99 -4.75
C ASP A 162 0.06 -13.07 -5.39
N ILE A 163 -0.69 -13.61 -6.33
CA ILE A 163 -1.76 -12.91 -7.06
C ILE A 163 -3.18 -13.35 -6.63
N GLN A 164 -3.28 -14.27 -5.67
CA GLN A 164 -4.57 -14.79 -5.24
C GLN A 164 -5.31 -13.76 -4.36
N LEU A 165 -6.47 -13.32 -4.83
CA LEU A 165 -7.40 -12.50 -4.04
C LEU A 165 -8.40 -13.42 -3.33
N ALA A 166 -8.54 -13.26 -2.02
CA ALA A 166 -9.59 -13.92 -1.28
C ALA A 166 -10.96 -13.29 -1.61
N THR A 167 -11.97 -14.13 -1.71
CA THR A 167 -13.37 -13.76 -1.93
C THR A 167 -14.21 -14.16 -0.72
N GLU A 168 -15.46 -13.72 -0.66
CA GLU A 168 -16.39 -14.14 0.40
C GLU A 168 -16.57 -15.67 0.44
N ALA A 169 -16.49 -16.34 -0.71
CA ALA A 169 -16.61 -17.79 -0.81
C ALA A 169 -15.45 -18.55 -0.14
N ASP A 170 -14.30 -17.91 0.02
CA ASP A 170 -13.12 -18.49 0.67
C ASP A 170 -13.17 -18.35 2.20
N LEU A 171 -14.11 -17.55 2.72
CA LEU A 171 -14.22 -17.27 4.15
C LEU A 171 -15.00 -18.36 4.89
N ARG A 172 -14.49 -18.75 6.06
CA ARG A 172 -15.18 -19.65 6.98
C ARG A 172 -15.34 -18.98 8.34
N VAL A 173 -16.59 -18.74 8.74
CA VAL A 173 -16.89 -18.26 10.10
C VAL A 173 -16.65 -19.38 11.11
N VAL A 174 -15.70 -19.19 12.04
CA VAL A 174 -15.34 -20.14 13.09
C VAL A 174 -15.74 -19.66 14.50
N THR A 175 -16.29 -18.44 14.59
CA THR A 175 -16.72 -17.82 15.85
C THR A 175 -18.23 -17.94 16.04
N LYS A 176 -18.70 -17.79 17.32
CA LYS A 176 -20.14 -17.76 17.62
C LYS A 176 -20.83 -16.52 17.03
N LYS A 177 -20.13 -15.38 17.01
CA LYS A 177 -20.61 -14.14 16.41
C LYS A 177 -20.34 -14.20 14.90
N VAL A 178 -21.39 -14.03 14.11
CA VAL A 178 -21.31 -13.97 12.65
C VAL A 178 -21.02 -12.52 12.24
N PRO A 179 -20.07 -12.27 11.33
CA PRO A 179 -19.79 -10.92 10.85
C PRO A 179 -20.96 -10.41 9.99
N THR A 180 -21.18 -9.10 10.01
CA THR A 180 -22.11 -8.44 9.10
C THR A 180 -21.52 -8.36 7.69
N PRO A 181 -22.33 -8.17 6.61
CA PRO A 181 -21.82 -7.99 5.25
C PRO A 181 -20.79 -6.87 5.13
N LYS A 182 -20.97 -5.78 5.89
CA LYS A 182 -20.02 -4.67 5.95
C LYS A 182 -18.67 -5.10 6.56
N GLN A 183 -18.71 -5.85 7.65
CA GLN A 183 -17.48 -6.39 8.26
C GLN A 183 -16.78 -7.38 7.33
N ILE A 184 -17.51 -8.19 6.56
CA ILE A 184 -16.93 -9.08 5.56
C ILE A 184 -16.19 -8.26 4.49
N SER A 185 -16.79 -7.19 3.97
CA SER A 185 -16.14 -6.29 3.03
C SER A 185 -14.86 -5.67 3.60
N ASP A 186 -14.92 -5.17 4.84
CA ASP A 186 -13.75 -4.59 5.53
C ASP A 186 -12.67 -5.65 5.81
N MET A 187 -13.06 -6.91 6.12
CA MET A 187 -12.12 -8.03 6.30
C MET A 187 -11.37 -8.36 5.01
N LEU A 188 -12.09 -8.44 3.87
CA LEU A 188 -11.49 -8.70 2.57
C LEU A 188 -10.56 -7.56 2.14
N PHE A 189 -10.96 -6.31 2.41
CA PHE A 189 -10.09 -5.16 2.22
C PHE A 189 -8.81 -5.26 3.06
N ALA A 190 -8.95 -5.50 4.36
CA ALA A 190 -7.80 -5.64 5.28
C ALA A 190 -6.88 -6.82 4.90
N TRP A 191 -7.47 -7.93 4.46
CA TRP A 191 -6.74 -9.10 3.96
C TRP A 191 -5.90 -8.74 2.72
N ASN A 192 -6.52 -8.06 1.75
CA ASN A 192 -5.81 -7.64 0.56
C ASN A 192 -4.63 -6.70 0.89
N VAL A 193 -4.82 -5.74 1.82
CA VAL A 193 -3.73 -4.88 2.28
C VAL A 193 -2.62 -5.68 2.97
N ALA A 194 -2.98 -6.65 3.83
CA ALA A 194 -2.01 -7.44 4.61
C ALA A 194 -1.00 -8.19 3.73
N ARG A 195 -1.38 -8.58 2.50
CA ARG A 195 -0.48 -9.21 1.52
C ARG A 195 0.75 -8.37 1.19
N PHE A 196 0.61 -7.04 1.21
CA PHE A 196 1.65 -6.08 0.88
C PHE A 196 2.44 -5.57 2.08
N VAL A 197 2.14 -6.07 3.28
CA VAL A 197 2.81 -5.67 4.52
C VAL A 197 3.80 -6.74 4.96
N LYS A 198 4.99 -6.32 5.39
CA LYS A 198 6.04 -7.22 5.87
C LYS A 198 5.60 -8.00 7.12
N SER A 199 5.84 -9.31 7.10
CA SER A 199 5.56 -10.24 8.21
C SER A 199 6.41 -9.93 9.48
N ASN A 200 5.94 -10.15 10.67
CA ASN A 200 4.55 -10.39 11.08
C ASN A 200 3.70 -9.15 10.89
N THR A 201 2.48 -9.33 10.40
CA THR A 201 1.59 -8.24 10.02
C THR A 201 0.27 -8.30 10.77
N ILE A 202 -0.19 -7.14 11.27
CA ILE A 202 -1.58 -6.88 11.67
C ILE A 202 -2.03 -5.59 10.99
N VAL A 203 -3.19 -5.67 10.34
CA VAL A 203 -3.87 -4.51 9.72
C VAL A 203 -5.26 -4.37 10.35
N TYR A 204 -5.51 -3.25 11.04
CA TYR A 204 -6.86 -2.87 11.44
C TYR A 204 -7.50 -2.03 10.35
N ALA A 205 -8.76 -2.32 10.03
CA ALA A 205 -9.51 -1.61 9.01
C ALA A 205 -10.99 -1.42 9.38
N LYS A 206 -11.58 -0.37 8.81
CA LYS A 206 -13.01 -0.07 8.91
C LYS A 206 -13.39 0.90 7.79
N ASP A 207 -14.60 0.77 7.26
CA ASP A 207 -15.14 1.69 6.24
C ASP A 207 -14.25 1.85 5.00
N GLY A 208 -13.60 0.74 4.58
CA GLY A 208 -12.74 0.72 3.41
C GLY A 208 -11.43 1.51 3.58
N MET A 209 -10.96 1.69 4.83
CA MET A 209 -9.66 2.30 5.10
C MET A 209 -8.90 1.54 6.19
N THR A 210 -7.59 1.59 6.14
CA THR A 210 -6.74 1.14 7.23
C THR A 210 -6.84 2.13 8.39
N LEU A 211 -6.90 1.62 9.61
CA LEU A 211 -6.87 2.42 10.84
C LEU A 211 -5.48 2.39 11.48
N GLY A 212 -4.79 1.27 11.34
CA GLY A 212 -3.43 1.09 11.83
C GLY A 212 -2.78 -0.13 11.20
N VAL A 213 -1.49 -0.03 10.91
CA VAL A 213 -0.67 -1.09 10.30
C VAL A 213 0.53 -1.36 11.18
N GLY A 214 0.65 -2.60 11.63
CA GLY A 214 1.84 -3.13 12.31
C GLY A 214 2.58 -4.07 11.37
N ALA A 215 3.81 -3.73 11.03
CA ALA A 215 4.59 -4.37 10.00
C ALA A 215 5.96 -4.85 10.49
N GLY A 216 6.42 -5.99 10.00
CA GLY A 216 7.81 -6.41 10.09
C GLY A 216 8.32 -6.75 11.48
N GLN A 217 7.44 -7.15 12.40
CA GLN A 217 7.81 -7.49 13.78
C GLN A 217 8.09 -8.98 13.95
N MET A 218 9.01 -9.33 14.86
CA MET A 218 9.30 -10.71 15.19
C MET A 218 8.14 -11.37 15.96
N SER A 219 7.33 -10.58 16.66
CA SER A 219 6.15 -11.01 17.40
C SER A 219 4.87 -10.42 16.79
N ARG A 220 3.85 -11.26 16.61
CA ARG A 220 2.53 -10.82 16.15
C ARG A 220 1.83 -9.92 17.17
N VAL A 221 2.07 -10.16 18.45
CA VAL A 221 1.60 -9.27 19.53
C VAL A 221 2.16 -7.86 19.38
N ASP A 222 3.44 -7.72 19.02
CA ASP A 222 4.06 -6.42 18.82
C ASP A 222 3.50 -5.72 17.59
N SER A 223 3.24 -6.46 16.51
CA SER A 223 2.56 -5.91 15.33
C SER A 223 1.16 -5.38 15.68
N ALA A 224 0.39 -6.12 16.49
CA ALA A 224 -0.93 -5.67 16.93
C ALA A 224 -0.85 -4.38 17.77
N ARG A 225 0.08 -4.34 18.72
CA ARG A 225 0.32 -3.15 19.58
C ARG A 225 0.74 -1.93 18.77
N ILE A 226 1.68 -2.12 17.82
CA ILE A 226 2.14 -1.02 16.94
C ILE A 226 0.98 -0.51 16.10
N ALA A 227 0.17 -1.39 15.51
CA ALA A 227 -0.99 -0.98 14.74
C ALA A 227 -2.00 -0.18 15.58
N ALA A 228 -2.25 -0.60 16.84
CA ALA A 228 -3.11 0.13 17.77
C ALA A 228 -2.55 1.51 18.16
N ILE A 229 -1.24 1.59 18.47
CA ILE A 229 -0.56 2.87 18.75
C ILE A 229 -0.68 3.82 17.55
N LYS A 230 -0.50 3.32 16.32
CA LYS A 230 -0.65 4.13 15.12
C LYS A 230 -2.08 4.67 14.93
N ALA A 231 -3.08 3.83 15.19
CA ALA A 231 -4.48 4.27 15.17
C ALA A 231 -4.75 5.37 16.21
N GLU A 232 -4.30 5.19 17.45
CA GLU A 232 -4.43 6.18 18.52
C GLU A 232 -3.73 7.50 18.16
N GLU A 233 -2.50 7.45 17.65
CA GLU A 233 -1.76 8.63 17.20
C GLU A 233 -2.45 9.36 16.04
N GLY A 234 -3.15 8.64 15.17
CA GLY A 234 -3.99 9.17 14.10
C GLY A 234 -5.34 9.71 14.58
N GLY A 235 -5.68 9.53 15.86
CA GLY A 235 -7.00 9.88 16.42
C GLY A 235 -8.12 8.97 15.93
N LEU A 236 -7.78 7.75 15.46
CA LEU A 236 -8.71 6.78 14.92
C LEU A 236 -9.11 5.75 15.99
N SER A 237 -10.40 5.44 16.04
CA SER A 237 -10.93 4.44 16.98
C SER A 237 -10.92 3.06 16.34
N LEU A 238 -10.39 2.07 17.06
CA LEU A 238 -10.45 0.65 16.67
C LEU A 238 -11.77 -0.02 17.04
N ALA A 239 -12.66 0.66 17.77
CA ALA A 239 -13.95 0.08 18.11
C ALA A 239 -14.76 -0.34 16.88
N GLU A 240 -15.21 -1.61 16.88
CA GLU A 240 -15.95 -2.23 15.77
C GLU A 240 -15.16 -2.32 14.46
N SER A 241 -13.83 -2.19 14.51
CA SER A 241 -12.98 -2.47 13.37
C SER A 241 -12.85 -3.97 13.11
N VAL A 242 -12.26 -4.31 11.97
CA VAL A 242 -11.79 -5.66 11.66
C VAL A 242 -10.28 -5.70 11.69
N ALA A 243 -9.71 -6.89 11.84
CA ALA A 243 -8.27 -7.11 11.77
C ALA A 243 -7.93 -8.23 10.77
N ALA A 244 -6.86 -8.02 10.00
CA ALA A 244 -6.23 -9.08 9.20
C ALA A 244 -4.83 -9.37 9.75
N SER A 245 -4.46 -10.66 9.71
CA SER A 245 -3.14 -11.15 10.05
C SER A 245 -2.58 -11.97 8.90
N ASP A 246 -1.30 -11.85 8.61
CA ASP A 246 -0.61 -12.60 7.54
C ASP A 246 -0.46 -14.11 7.82
N ALA A 247 -0.67 -14.54 9.09
CA ALA A 247 -0.66 -15.95 9.46
C ALA A 247 -1.50 -16.20 10.73
N PHE A 248 -1.57 -17.47 11.15
CA PHE A 248 -2.30 -17.89 12.35
C PHE A 248 -1.66 -17.35 13.65
N PHE A 249 -2.47 -17.29 14.71
CA PHE A 249 -1.99 -16.97 16.07
C PHE A 249 -1.57 -18.26 16.75
N PRO A 250 -0.27 -18.48 17.02
CA PRO A 250 0.20 -19.72 17.67
C PRO A 250 -0.25 -19.82 19.13
N PHE A 251 -0.52 -18.68 19.77
CA PHE A 251 -0.98 -18.58 21.16
C PHE A 251 -2.15 -17.61 21.26
N ARG A 252 -2.91 -17.71 22.32
CA ARG A 252 -4.10 -16.90 22.57
C ARG A 252 -3.77 -15.40 22.78
N ASP A 253 -2.61 -15.10 23.34
CA ASP A 253 -2.17 -13.74 23.67
C ASP A 253 -2.25 -12.77 22.48
N GLY A 254 -1.89 -13.24 21.28
CA GLY A 254 -1.98 -12.44 20.07
C GLY A 254 -3.42 -12.06 19.71
N LEU A 255 -4.36 -13.02 19.87
CA LEU A 255 -5.78 -12.76 19.61
C LEU A 255 -6.38 -11.85 20.68
N ASP A 256 -6.03 -12.07 21.96
CA ASP A 256 -6.52 -11.24 23.06
C ASP A 256 -6.11 -9.76 22.83
N VAL A 257 -4.84 -9.49 22.48
CA VAL A 257 -4.36 -8.12 22.19
C VAL A 257 -5.06 -7.48 20.97
N VAL A 258 -5.47 -8.28 19.98
CA VAL A 258 -6.22 -7.76 18.82
C VAL A 258 -7.67 -7.46 19.19
N ALA A 259 -8.24 -8.20 20.15
CA ALA A 259 -9.66 -8.10 20.52
C ALA A 259 -9.93 -7.02 21.60
N ASP A 260 -8.94 -6.71 22.45
CA ASP A 260 -9.00 -5.69 23.52
C ASP A 260 -8.92 -4.27 22.95
#